data_8c9522c4e33152d1967d1bde327785bd
#
_entry.id   8c9522c4e33152d1967d1bde327785bd
#
_cell.length_a   1.000
_cell.length_b   1.000
_cell.length_c   1.000
_cell.angle_alpha   90.00
_cell.angle_beta   90.00
_cell.angle_gamma   90.00
#
_symmetry.space_group_name_H-M   'P 1'
#
loop_
_entity.id
_entity.type
_entity.pdbx_description
1 polymer ?
#
loop_
_entity_poly.entity_id
_entity_poly.type
_entity_poly.pdbx_seq_one_letter_code
_entity_poly.pdbx_strand_id
1 'polypeptide(L)'
;NKAFELGAHDDARDPELQAYLDAAERRLHKGKVYRAGEKLQATESVFLLDGMIKLGESNVIIGQPKVGKSSFSTGLIAALRDKQPQFLGRDLSIPGERMPVLVFGTDQSEGDWLHLLHREELVAEDQTLKSDSIDFFCSMETGEQYNFTKDGLRRMREEIEKHQFPLVIIDSLSSMMEPTGIEENTSRYAQPIRSAISQLRKTGATLLVIHHSVKRPNTWDWITECRG
;
A
#
# COMPACT_ATOMS: atom_id res chain seq x y z
N ASN A 1 -16.80 -18.03 -10.44
CA ASN A 1 -17.62 -16.97 -11.00
C ASN A 1 -18.76 -16.67 -10.03
N LYS A 2 -18.52 -15.81 -9.03
CA LYS A 2 -19.59 -15.12 -8.31
C LYS A 2 -19.58 -13.70 -8.82
N ALA A 3 -20.49 -13.39 -9.72
CA ALA A 3 -20.88 -12.03 -10.01
C ALA A 3 -21.49 -11.46 -8.72
N PHE A 4 -20.88 -10.41 -8.18
CA PHE A 4 -21.50 -9.61 -7.14
C PHE A 4 -22.61 -8.82 -7.81
N GLU A 5 -23.87 -9.13 -7.48
CA GLU A 5 -24.99 -8.27 -7.78
C GLU A 5 -24.88 -7.02 -6.89
N LEU A 6 -24.42 -5.94 -7.50
CA LEU A 6 -24.50 -4.60 -6.93
C LEU A 6 -25.96 -4.18 -6.96
N GLY A 7 -26.56 -4.02 -5.78
CA GLY A 7 -27.87 -3.42 -5.62
C GLY A 7 -27.92 -2.04 -6.30
N ALA A 8 -28.87 -1.87 -7.20
CA ALA A 8 -29.08 -0.64 -7.92
C ALA A 8 -29.56 0.46 -6.94
N HIS A 9 -28.63 1.30 -6.48
CA HIS A 9 -28.91 2.65 -6.06
C HIS A 9 -28.44 3.58 -7.19
N ASP A 10 -29.40 4.25 -7.78
CA ASP A 10 -29.27 5.20 -8.88
C ASP A 10 -28.80 6.56 -8.30
N ASP A 11 -27.56 6.58 -7.79
CA ASP A 11 -26.87 7.81 -7.44
C ASP A 11 -25.74 8.00 -8.45
N ALA A 12 -25.66 9.19 -9.06
CA ALA A 12 -24.62 9.58 -9.98
C ALA A 12 -23.27 9.31 -9.32
N ARG A 13 -22.63 8.20 -9.69
CA ARG A 13 -21.34 7.76 -9.12
C ARG A 13 -20.35 8.87 -9.31
N ASP A 14 -19.63 9.20 -8.24
CA ASP A 14 -18.53 10.14 -8.26
C ASP A 14 -17.64 9.85 -9.48
N PRO A 15 -17.43 10.82 -10.39
CA PRO A 15 -16.63 10.61 -11.60
C PRO A 15 -15.21 10.10 -11.30
N GLU A 16 -14.63 10.49 -10.17
CA GLU A 16 -13.30 10.03 -9.74
C GLU A 16 -13.34 8.54 -9.32
N LEU A 17 -14.37 8.14 -8.58
CA LEU A 17 -14.59 6.74 -8.25
C LEU A 17 -14.81 5.89 -9.51
N GLN A 18 -15.59 6.37 -10.46
CA GLN A 18 -15.81 5.66 -11.72
C GLN A 18 -14.51 5.55 -12.52
N ALA A 19 -13.72 6.62 -12.62
CA ALA A 19 -12.41 6.59 -13.28
C ALA A 19 -11.45 5.59 -12.61
N TYR A 20 -11.49 5.50 -11.28
CA TYR A 20 -10.73 4.52 -10.51
C TYR A 20 -11.19 3.08 -10.79
N LEU A 21 -12.50 2.82 -10.77
CA LEU A 21 -13.08 1.51 -11.09
C LEU A 21 -12.71 1.07 -12.50
N ASP A 22 -12.84 1.95 -13.48
CA ASP A 22 -12.47 1.70 -14.86
C ASP A 22 -10.96 1.47 -15.01
N ALA A 23 -10.13 2.15 -14.24
CA ALA A 23 -8.70 1.91 -14.22
C ALA A 23 -8.35 0.58 -13.57
N ALA A 24 -9.05 0.17 -12.50
CA ALA A 24 -8.87 -1.12 -11.83
C ALA A 24 -9.29 -2.28 -12.75
N GLU A 25 -10.44 -2.18 -13.41
CA GLU A 25 -10.89 -3.18 -14.40
C GLU A 25 -9.93 -3.32 -15.57
N ARG A 26 -9.45 -2.20 -16.11
CA ARG A 26 -8.48 -2.21 -17.23
C ARG A 26 -7.16 -2.89 -16.86
N ARG A 27 -6.75 -2.87 -15.58
CA ARG A 27 -5.55 -3.56 -15.07
C ARG A 27 -5.72 -5.07 -14.97
N LEU A 28 -6.94 -5.55 -14.80
CA LEU A 28 -7.25 -6.98 -14.80
C LEU A 28 -7.18 -7.57 -16.23
N HIS A 29 -7.22 -6.73 -17.27
CA HIS A 29 -7.08 -7.17 -18.64
C HIS A 29 -5.60 -7.37 -19.01
N LYS A 30 -5.32 -8.43 -19.78
CA LYS A 30 -3.99 -8.72 -20.32
C LYS A 30 -3.50 -7.51 -21.13
N GLY A 31 -2.32 -7.02 -20.80
CA GLY A 31 -1.70 -5.91 -21.51
C GLY A 31 -1.69 -6.15 -23.02
N LYS A 32 -1.99 -5.12 -23.81
CA LYS A 32 -1.94 -5.16 -25.26
C LYS A 32 -0.49 -5.09 -25.73
N VAL A 33 -0.13 -5.96 -26.67
CA VAL A 33 1.17 -5.87 -27.36
C VAL A 33 1.01 -4.89 -28.54
N TYR A 34 1.85 -3.87 -28.59
CA TYR A 34 1.86 -2.87 -29.66
C TYR A 34 3.03 -3.12 -30.60
N ARG A 35 2.82 -2.86 -31.90
CA ARG A 35 3.83 -2.94 -32.95
C ARG A 35 4.20 -1.53 -33.42
N ALA A 36 5.32 -1.42 -34.11
CA ALA A 36 5.73 -0.15 -34.72
C ALA A 36 4.61 0.42 -35.62
N GLY A 37 4.26 1.70 -35.42
CA GLY A 37 3.17 2.37 -36.11
C GLY A 37 1.80 2.28 -35.45
N GLU A 38 1.61 1.46 -34.41
CA GLU A 38 0.37 1.43 -33.63
C GLU A 38 0.33 2.53 -32.56
N LYS A 39 -0.84 3.17 -32.44
CA LYS A 39 -1.05 4.20 -31.42
C LYS A 39 -1.19 3.56 -30.04
N LEU A 40 -0.37 3.98 -29.09
CA LEU A 40 -0.49 3.59 -27.69
C LEU A 40 -1.79 4.16 -27.09
N GLN A 41 -2.54 3.31 -26.41
CA GLN A 41 -3.68 3.75 -25.60
C GLN A 41 -3.15 4.01 -24.17
N ALA A 42 -2.76 5.26 -23.91
CA ALA A 42 -2.39 5.68 -22.56
C ALA A 42 -3.67 5.81 -21.72
N THR A 43 -3.70 5.10 -20.59
CA THR A 43 -4.69 5.36 -19.56
C THR A 43 -4.13 6.41 -18.62
N GLU A 44 -4.89 7.47 -18.34
CA GLU A 44 -4.48 8.45 -17.33
C GLU A 44 -4.21 7.77 -16.00
N SER A 45 -3.14 8.22 -15.34
CA SER A 45 -2.80 7.74 -14.00
C SER A 45 -3.63 8.49 -12.99
N VAL A 46 -4.40 7.76 -12.20
CA VAL A 46 -5.13 8.34 -11.06
C VAL A 46 -4.24 8.24 -9.83
N PHE A 47 -4.13 9.32 -9.07
CA PHE A 47 -3.29 9.40 -7.88
C PHE A 47 -4.15 9.52 -6.62
N LEU A 48 -3.75 8.83 -5.56
CA LEU A 48 -4.22 9.08 -4.19
C LEU A 48 -3.57 10.34 -3.63
N LEU A 49 -2.25 10.47 -3.81
CA LEU A 49 -1.47 11.65 -3.49
C LEU A 49 -0.75 12.10 -4.76
N ASP A 50 -1.09 13.28 -5.26
CA ASP A 50 -0.68 13.74 -6.58
C ASP A 50 0.83 13.63 -6.84
N GLY A 51 1.16 12.99 -7.95
CA GLY A 51 2.53 12.73 -8.39
C GLY A 51 3.34 11.79 -7.47
N MET A 52 2.76 11.23 -6.39
CA MET A 52 3.49 10.37 -5.43
C MET A 52 2.88 8.98 -5.30
N ILE A 53 1.58 8.88 -5.01
CA ILE A 53 0.93 7.58 -4.76
C ILE A 53 -0.13 7.33 -5.82
N LYS A 54 0.15 6.40 -6.73
CA LYS A 54 -0.81 5.96 -7.74
C LYS A 54 -1.81 5.00 -7.15
N LEU A 55 -3.10 5.27 -7.38
CA LEU A 55 -4.19 4.39 -6.98
C LEU A 55 -4.10 3.03 -7.69
N GLY A 56 -4.34 1.95 -6.92
CA GLY A 56 -4.33 0.56 -7.38
C GLY A 56 -2.97 0.07 -7.89
N GLU A 57 -1.88 0.79 -7.64
CA GLU A 57 -0.52 0.42 -8.00
C GLU A 57 0.32 0.13 -6.75
N SER A 58 1.52 -0.42 -6.96
CA SER A 58 2.51 -0.53 -5.90
C SER A 58 3.41 0.70 -5.92
N ASN A 59 3.40 1.39 -4.79
CA ASN A 59 4.20 2.57 -4.54
C ASN A 59 5.23 2.22 -3.47
N VAL A 60 6.46 2.68 -3.62
CA VAL A 60 7.55 2.34 -2.70
C VAL A 60 8.16 3.61 -2.14
N ILE A 61 8.29 3.67 -0.80
CA ILE A 61 9.05 4.70 -0.11
C ILE A 61 10.37 4.09 0.36
N ILE A 62 11.47 4.62 -0.13
CA ILE A 62 12.82 4.17 0.24
C ILE A 62 13.50 5.27 1.05
N GLY A 63 14.14 4.90 2.13
CA GLY A 63 14.93 5.85 2.93
C GLY A 63 15.60 5.19 4.12
N GLN A 64 16.55 5.90 4.70
CA GLN A 64 17.28 5.42 5.88
C GLN A 64 16.35 5.17 7.06
N PRO A 65 16.69 4.32 8.02
CA PRO A 65 15.95 4.18 9.27
C PRO A 65 15.81 5.54 9.99
N LYS A 66 14.68 5.72 10.68
CA LYS A 66 14.39 6.92 11.51
C LYS A 66 14.24 8.25 10.76
N VAL A 67 14.06 8.26 9.43
CA VAL A 67 13.79 9.49 8.66
C VAL A 67 12.30 9.86 8.59
N GLY A 68 11.43 9.18 9.34
CA GLY A 68 10.01 9.52 9.42
C GLY A 68 9.09 8.80 8.41
N LYS A 69 9.51 7.65 7.84
CA LYS A 69 8.66 6.91 6.89
C LYS A 69 7.35 6.42 7.51
N SER A 70 7.40 5.83 8.70
CA SER A 70 6.20 5.38 9.42
C SER A 70 5.34 6.59 9.86
N SER A 71 5.98 7.72 10.22
CA SER A 71 5.28 8.99 10.50
C SER A 71 4.58 9.55 9.25
N PHE A 72 5.19 9.41 8.07
CA PHE A 72 4.51 9.75 6.81
C PHE A 72 3.25 8.89 6.62
N SER A 73 3.35 7.59 6.89
CA SER A 73 2.22 6.67 6.74
C SER A 73 1.07 7.00 7.70
N THR A 74 1.37 7.23 8.99
CA THR A 74 0.33 7.59 9.97
C THR A 74 -0.28 8.96 9.69
N GLY A 75 0.53 9.96 9.28
CA GLY A 75 0.03 11.26 8.85
C GLY A 75 -0.86 11.19 7.61
N LEU A 76 -0.50 10.34 6.63
CA LEU A 76 -1.36 10.09 5.46
C LEU A 76 -2.70 9.46 5.87
N ILE A 77 -2.71 8.48 6.79
CA ILE A 77 -3.93 7.87 7.31
C ILE A 77 -4.82 8.93 7.98
N ALA A 78 -4.23 9.81 8.81
CA ALA A 78 -4.97 10.90 9.45
C ALA A 78 -5.57 11.85 8.41
N ALA A 79 -4.80 12.24 7.40
CA ALA A 79 -5.28 13.11 6.32
C ALA A 79 -6.45 12.47 5.53
N LEU A 80 -6.39 11.14 5.29
CA LEU A 80 -7.47 10.39 4.64
C LEU A 80 -8.74 10.34 5.51
N ARG A 81 -8.59 10.04 6.82
CA ARG A 81 -9.71 10.03 7.78
C ARG A 81 -10.41 11.39 7.83
N ASP A 82 -9.62 12.46 7.91
CA ASP A 82 -10.12 13.82 8.06
C ASP A 82 -10.56 14.46 6.73
N LYS A 83 -10.47 13.68 5.62
CA LYS A 83 -10.81 14.13 4.27
C LYS A 83 -10.10 15.44 3.90
N GLN A 84 -8.83 15.56 4.28
CA GLN A 84 -8.05 16.75 3.95
C GLN A 84 -7.87 16.84 2.42
N PRO A 85 -8.02 18.02 1.81
CA PRO A 85 -7.85 18.18 0.37
C PRO A 85 -6.39 18.04 -0.08
N GLN A 86 -5.44 18.19 0.87
CA GLN A 86 -4.01 18.12 0.60
C GLN A 86 -3.25 17.43 1.74
N PHE A 87 -2.17 16.77 1.39
CA PHE A 87 -1.18 16.23 2.32
C PHE A 87 0.22 16.57 1.84
N LEU A 88 1.03 17.17 2.72
CA LEU A 88 2.39 17.68 2.41
C LEU A 88 2.45 18.59 1.17
N GLY A 89 1.44 19.44 0.99
CA GLY A 89 1.34 20.40 -0.12
C GLY A 89 1.01 19.78 -1.48
N ARG A 90 0.51 18.53 -1.51
CA ARG A 90 0.04 17.84 -2.70
C ARG A 90 -1.43 17.50 -2.56
N ASP A 91 -2.15 17.53 -3.64
CA ASP A 91 -3.57 17.20 -3.66
C ASP A 91 -3.79 15.73 -3.27
N LEU A 92 -4.78 15.51 -2.40
CA LEU A 92 -5.17 14.20 -1.89
C LEU A 92 -6.56 13.87 -2.43
N SER A 93 -6.65 12.83 -3.26
CA SER A 93 -7.89 12.40 -3.90
C SER A 93 -8.35 11.06 -3.32
N ILE A 94 -9.43 11.09 -2.55
CA ILE A 94 -9.98 9.90 -1.89
C ILE A 94 -11.05 9.31 -2.80
N PRO A 95 -10.90 8.06 -3.29
CA PRO A 95 -11.94 7.42 -4.10
C PRO A 95 -13.16 7.10 -3.24
N GLY A 96 -14.27 7.79 -3.48
CA GLY A 96 -15.52 7.63 -2.74
C GLY A 96 -15.52 8.30 -1.37
N GLU A 97 -16.44 7.87 -0.50
CA GLU A 97 -16.63 8.49 0.82
C GLU A 97 -15.50 8.18 1.80
N ARG A 98 -14.92 6.99 1.73
CA ARG A 98 -13.85 6.51 2.59
C ARG A 98 -13.02 5.43 1.88
N MET A 99 -11.72 5.51 2.03
CA MET A 99 -10.79 4.47 1.60
C MET A 99 -10.42 3.58 2.79
N PRO A 100 -10.71 2.27 2.76
CA PRO A 100 -10.27 1.35 3.81
C PRO A 100 -8.74 1.33 3.92
N VAL A 101 -8.21 1.24 5.13
CA VAL A 101 -6.77 1.24 5.40
C VAL A 101 -6.37 -0.03 6.15
N LEU A 102 -5.42 -0.78 5.60
CA LEU A 102 -4.82 -1.94 6.22
C LEU A 102 -3.33 -1.69 6.45
N VAL A 103 -2.86 -1.92 7.68
CA VAL A 103 -1.46 -1.71 8.05
C VAL A 103 -0.83 -3.04 8.47
N PHE A 104 0.17 -3.46 7.71
CA PHE A 104 1.06 -4.57 8.06
C PHE A 104 2.38 -3.97 8.56
N GLY A 105 2.41 -3.62 9.84
CA GLY A 105 3.48 -2.87 10.51
C GLY A 105 4.48 -3.75 11.24
N THR A 106 5.00 -4.76 10.58
CA THR A 106 5.78 -5.85 11.18
C THR A 106 7.23 -5.50 11.53
N ASP A 107 7.67 -4.27 11.26
CA ASP A 107 9.02 -3.78 11.56
C ASP A 107 9.16 -3.15 12.96
N GLN A 108 8.04 -2.86 13.62
CA GLN A 108 8.00 -2.17 14.91
C GLN A 108 7.06 -2.88 15.88
N SER A 109 7.36 -2.70 17.18
CA SER A 109 6.51 -3.18 18.27
C SER A 109 5.16 -2.46 18.33
N GLU A 110 4.17 -3.08 18.98
CA GLU A 110 2.89 -2.42 19.27
C GLU A 110 3.08 -1.10 20.01
N GLY A 111 4.03 -1.03 20.96
CA GLY A 111 4.30 0.19 21.71
C GLY A 111 4.81 1.33 20.84
N ASP A 112 5.71 1.04 19.89
CA ASP A 112 6.23 2.05 18.97
C ASP A 112 5.12 2.53 18.01
N TRP A 113 4.30 1.61 17.51
CA TRP A 113 3.15 1.95 16.69
C TRP A 113 2.11 2.76 17.46
N LEU A 114 1.79 2.38 18.69
CA LEU A 114 0.83 3.08 19.54
C LEU A 114 1.21 4.54 19.73
N HIS A 115 2.52 4.83 19.92
CA HIS A 115 3.00 6.20 20.02
C HIS A 115 2.75 7.02 18.73
N LEU A 116 2.99 6.41 17.55
CA LEU A 116 2.72 7.06 16.28
C LEU A 116 1.21 7.27 16.05
N LEU A 117 0.40 6.26 16.38
CA LEU A 117 -1.06 6.31 16.22
C LEU A 117 -1.70 7.34 17.14
N HIS A 118 -1.23 7.47 18.39
CA HIS A 118 -1.69 8.50 19.33
C HIS A 118 -1.39 9.90 18.82
N ARG A 119 -0.19 10.13 18.31
CA ARG A 119 0.21 11.44 17.79
C ARG A 119 -0.70 11.94 16.67
N GLU A 120 -1.19 11.05 15.84
CA GLU A 120 -2.09 11.36 14.73
C GLU A 120 -3.58 11.13 15.09
N GLU A 121 -3.87 10.92 16.37
CA GLU A 121 -5.23 10.69 16.89
C GLU A 121 -5.99 9.53 16.21
N LEU A 122 -5.26 8.49 15.76
CA LEU A 122 -5.82 7.30 15.10
C LEU A 122 -6.32 6.24 16.09
N VAL A 123 -6.03 6.44 17.38
CA VAL A 123 -6.52 5.63 18.50
C VAL A 123 -7.24 6.53 19.51
N ALA A 124 -8.16 5.93 20.26
CA ALA A 124 -8.84 6.58 21.38
C ALA A 124 -7.93 6.60 22.63
N GLU A 125 -8.38 7.27 23.69
CA GLU A 125 -7.63 7.35 24.96
C GLU A 125 -7.39 5.98 25.59
N ASP A 126 -8.30 5.06 25.42
CA ASP A 126 -8.21 3.66 25.88
C ASP A 126 -7.40 2.76 24.94
N GLN A 127 -6.68 3.34 23.98
CA GLN A 127 -5.85 2.66 22.97
C GLN A 127 -6.63 1.86 21.90
N THR A 128 -7.94 2.00 21.85
CA THR A 128 -8.75 1.37 20.80
C THR A 128 -8.52 2.07 19.45
N LEU A 129 -8.25 1.29 18.40
CA LEU A 129 -8.20 1.81 17.02
C LEU A 129 -9.55 2.43 16.66
N LYS A 130 -9.53 3.67 16.15
CA LYS A 130 -10.75 4.32 15.67
C LYS A 130 -11.22 3.67 14.39
N SER A 131 -12.48 3.26 14.35
CA SER A 131 -13.09 2.51 13.24
C SER A 131 -13.15 3.27 11.91
N ASP A 132 -12.99 4.60 11.95
CA ASP A 132 -12.94 5.48 10.79
C ASP A 132 -11.51 5.68 10.23
N SER A 133 -10.48 5.15 10.90
CA SER A 133 -9.07 5.37 10.56
C SER A 133 -8.40 4.14 9.95
N ILE A 134 -8.38 3.03 10.66
CA ILE A 134 -7.67 1.80 10.26
C ILE A 134 -8.63 0.62 10.40
N ASP A 135 -8.79 -0.15 9.33
CA ASP A 135 -9.68 -1.31 9.26
C ASP A 135 -8.98 -2.60 9.71
N PHE A 136 -7.67 -2.67 9.49
CA PHE A 136 -6.84 -3.79 9.91
C PHE A 136 -5.44 -3.33 10.29
N PHE A 137 -4.93 -3.84 11.39
CA PHE A 137 -3.59 -3.56 11.88
C PHE A 137 -2.92 -4.82 12.42
N CYS A 138 -1.67 -5.06 12.02
CA CYS A 138 -0.80 -6.01 12.68
C CYS A 138 0.58 -5.38 12.93
N SER A 139 1.16 -5.71 14.07
CA SER A 139 2.49 -5.29 14.54
C SER A 139 3.53 -6.40 14.36
N MET A 140 4.73 -6.18 14.85
CA MET A 140 5.79 -7.18 14.91
C MET A 140 5.36 -8.44 15.66
N GLU A 141 4.62 -8.30 16.75
CA GLU A 141 4.16 -9.40 17.61
C GLU A 141 3.19 -10.36 16.90
N THR A 142 2.45 -9.84 15.92
CA THR A 142 1.52 -10.60 15.09
C THR A 142 2.03 -10.90 13.68
N GLY A 143 3.20 -10.34 13.34
CA GLY A 143 3.80 -10.39 12.00
C GLY A 143 4.16 -11.80 11.50
N GLU A 144 4.35 -12.79 12.41
CA GLU A 144 4.58 -14.18 12.01
C GLU A 144 3.45 -14.76 11.14
N GLN A 145 2.24 -14.21 11.24
CA GLN A 145 1.08 -14.66 10.48
C GLN A 145 0.98 -14.01 9.09
N TYR A 146 1.54 -12.80 8.91
CA TYR A 146 1.41 -11.96 7.73
C TYR A 146 2.79 -11.59 7.20
N ASN A 147 3.26 -12.31 6.18
CA ASN A 147 4.58 -12.13 5.59
C ASN A 147 4.61 -12.67 4.14
N PHE A 148 5.76 -12.63 3.48
CA PHE A 148 5.89 -13.05 2.08
C PHE A 148 6.20 -14.55 1.90
N THR A 149 6.04 -15.38 2.94
CA THR A 149 5.90 -16.81 2.73
C THR A 149 4.59 -17.13 2.02
N LYS A 150 4.46 -18.34 1.47
CA LYS A 150 3.24 -18.76 0.77
C LYS A 150 1.98 -18.62 1.63
N ASP A 151 2.07 -19.04 2.90
CA ASP A 151 0.91 -19.01 3.82
C ASP A 151 0.65 -17.61 4.34
N GLY A 152 1.67 -16.84 4.68
CA GLY A 152 1.54 -15.46 5.09
C GLY A 152 0.90 -14.60 4.00
N LEU A 153 1.37 -14.75 2.76
CA LEU A 153 0.82 -14.02 1.60
C LEU A 153 -0.63 -14.40 1.32
N ARG A 154 -1.01 -15.68 1.50
CA ARG A 154 -2.41 -16.10 1.38
C ARG A 154 -3.29 -15.40 2.40
N ARG A 155 -2.86 -15.34 3.68
CA ARG A 155 -3.60 -14.64 4.75
C ARG A 155 -3.69 -13.14 4.49
N MET A 156 -2.61 -12.50 4.04
CA MET A 156 -2.65 -11.09 3.64
C MET A 156 -3.71 -10.84 2.56
N ARG A 157 -3.75 -11.68 1.53
CA ARG A 157 -4.76 -11.57 0.46
C ARG A 157 -6.18 -11.76 0.97
N GLU A 158 -6.40 -12.79 1.80
CA GLU A 158 -7.71 -13.04 2.42
C GLU A 158 -8.20 -11.84 3.25
N GLU A 159 -7.28 -11.15 3.94
CA GLU A 159 -7.62 -9.94 4.68
C GLU A 159 -7.93 -8.77 3.75
N ILE A 160 -7.09 -8.52 2.75
CA ILE A 160 -7.26 -7.43 1.80
C ILE A 160 -8.57 -7.60 0.99
N GLU A 161 -8.90 -8.83 0.58
CA GLU A 161 -10.09 -9.13 -0.22
C GLU A 161 -11.44 -8.94 0.53
N LYS A 162 -11.40 -8.71 1.85
CA LYS A 162 -12.58 -8.29 2.63
C LYS A 162 -12.97 -6.83 2.38
N HIS A 163 -12.06 -6.03 1.83
CA HIS A 163 -12.20 -4.60 1.65
C HIS A 163 -12.17 -4.24 0.16
N GLN A 164 -12.97 -3.26 -0.22
CA GLN A 164 -13.00 -2.79 -1.59
C GLN A 164 -11.95 -1.69 -1.81
N PHE A 165 -10.99 -1.93 -2.69
CA PHE A 165 -9.92 -0.98 -3.08
C PHE A 165 -9.18 -0.31 -1.92
N PRO A 166 -8.65 -1.06 -0.95
CA PRO A 166 -8.01 -0.47 0.21
C PRO A 166 -6.64 0.12 -0.09
N LEU A 167 -6.22 1.06 0.77
CA LEU A 167 -4.81 1.39 0.95
C LEU A 167 -4.17 0.33 1.85
N VAL A 168 -3.16 -0.36 1.34
CA VAL A 168 -2.39 -1.35 2.09
C VAL A 168 -0.99 -0.83 2.34
N ILE A 169 -0.66 -0.59 3.59
CA ILE A 169 0.66 -0.13 4.03
C ILE A 169 1.45 -1.33 4.52
N ILE A 170 2.65 -1.51 3.98
CA ILE A 170 3.59 -2.57 4.36
C ILE A 170 4.84 -1.89 4.93
N ASP A 171 5.04 -1.99 6.23
CA ASP A 171 6.18 -1.42 6.95
C ASP A 171 6.84 -2.51 7.83
N SER A 172 7.92 -3.13 7.38
CA SER A 172 8.69 -2.85 6.18
C SER A 172 8.77 -4.04 5.22
N LEU A 173 9.32 -3.81 4.04
CA LEU A 173 9.61 -4.87 3.06
C LEU A 173 10.55 -5.94 3.63
N SER A 174 11.58 -5.53 4.37
CA SER A 174 12.57 -6.42 4.98
C SER A 174 11.94 -7.35 6.02
N SER A 175 11.12 -6.83 6.92
CA SER A 175 10.43 -7.65 7.92
C SER A 175 9.45 -8.65 7.30
N MET A 176 8.80 -8.28 6.18
CA MET A 176 7.95 -9.20 5.41
C MET A 176 8.74 -10.33 4.75
N MET A 177 10.00 -10.08 4.38
CA MET A 177 10.86 -11.06 3.73
C MET A 177 11.61 -11.98 4.70
N GLU A 178 11.89 -11.53 5.91
CA GLU A 178 12.68 -12.26 6.91
C GLU A 178 12.20 -13.72 7.11
N PRO A 179 10.90 -14.00 7.29
CA PRO A 179 10.42 -15.37 7.48
C PRO A 179 10.60 -16.29 6.25
N THR A 180 10.92 -15.75 5.09
CA THR A 180 11.23 -16.57 3.91
C THR A 180 12.59 -17.23 3.97
N GLY A 181 13.49 -16.79 4.87
CA GLY A 181 14.85 -17.25 5.02
C GLY A 181 15.77 -16.87 3.83
N ILE A 182 15.34 -15.95 2.97
CA ILE A 182 16.12 -15.49 1.81
C ILE A 182 16.88 -14.22 2.19
N GLU A 183 18.20 -14.30 2.14
CA GLU A 183 19.09 -13.16 2.46
C GLU A 183 18.95 -12.01 1.45
N GLU A 184 18.84 -10.78 1.96
CA GLU A 184 18.62 -9.56 1.19
C GLU A 184 19.68 -9.32 0.09
N ASN A 185 20.93 -9.73 0.35
CA ASN A 185 22.06 -9.53 -0.59
C ASN A 185 22.15 -10.59 -1.70
N THR A 186 21.16 -11.45 -1.85
CA THR A 186 21.16 -12.51 -2.86
C THR A 186 20.33 -12.11 -4.08
N SER A 187 20.75 -12.57 -5.27
CA SER A 187 19.96 -12.40 -6.50
C SER A 187 18.55 -13.04 -6.44
N ARG A 188 18.34 -13.93 -5.46
CA ARG A 188 17.05 -14.61 -5.23
C ARG A 188 16.06 -13.75 -4.47
N TYR A 189 16.49 -12.69 -3.82
CA TYR A 189 15.65 -11.84 -2.96
C TYR A 189 14.54 -11.13 -3.74
N ALA A 190 14.83 -10.65 -4.93
CA ALA A 190 13.89 -9.86 -5.73
C ALA A 190 12.67 -10.66 -6.26
N GLN A 191 12.83 -11.96 -6.53
CA GLN A 191 11.77 -12.77 -7.13
C GLN A 191 10.55 -12.97 -6.21
N PRO A 192 10.70 -13.37 -4.93
CA PRO A 192 9.58 -13.47 -4.00
C PRO A 192 8.85 -12.14 -3.82
N ILE A 193 9.59 -11.03 -3.72
CA ILE A 193 9.01 -9.69 -3.60
C ILE A 193 8.14 -9.37 -4.81
N ARG A 194 8.65 -9.55 -6.03
CA ARG A 194 7.87 -9.31 -7.26
C ARG A 194 6.63 -10.18 -7.30
N SER A 195 6.75 -11.45 -6.91
CA SER A 195 5.62 -12.38 -6.85
C SER A 195 4.58 -11.92 -5.83
N ALA A 196 4.99 -11.58 -4.61
CA ALA A 196 4.11 -11.11 -3.55
C ALA A 196 3.39 -9.82 -3.96
N ILE A 197 4.11 -8.80 -4.37
CA ILE A 197 3.55 -7.52 -4.83
C ILE A 197 2.58 -7.74 -6.00
N SER A 198 2.96 -8.58 -6.98
CA SER A 198 2.07 -8.90 -8.12
C SER A 198 0.77 -9.58 -7.68
N GLN A 199 0.82 -10.46 -6.68
CA GLN A 199 -0.38 -11.11 -6.14
C GLN A 199 -1.26 -10.16 -5.34
N LEU A 200 -0.66 -9.31 -4.49
CA LEU A 200 -1.40 -8.32 -3.71
C LEU A 200 -2.06 -7.26 -4.62
N ARG A 201 -1.40 -6.83 -5.70
CA ARG A 201 -2.01 -5.90 -6.68
C ARG A 201 -3.26 -6.46 -7.36
N LYS A 202 -3.34 -7.77 -7.54
CA LYS A 202 -4.52 -8.40 -8.16
C LYS A 202 -5.79 -8.29 -7.31
N THR A 203 -5.68 -7.91 -6.05
CA THR A 203 -6.83 -7.60 -5.18
C THR A 203 -7.46 -6.23 -5.48
N GLY A 204 -6.83 -5.41 -6.32
CA GLY A 204 -7.25 -4.03 -6.58
C GLY A 204 -6.74 -3.02 -5.55
N ALA A 205 -5.98 -3.45 -4.56
CA ALA A 205 -5.44 -2.57 -3.52
C ALA A 205 -4.40 -1.58 -4.06
N THR A 206 -4.34 -0.41 -3.43
CA THR A 206 -3.22 0.52 -3.54
C THR A 206 -2.17 0.11 -2.51
N LEU A 207 -0.98 -0.30 -2.96
CA LEU A 207 0.08 -0.70 -2.06
C LEU A 207 1.03 0.45 -1.79
N LEU A 208 1.33 0.70 -0.52
CA LEU A 208 2.39 1.60 -0.07
C LEU A 208 3.40 0.77 0.71
N VAL A 209 4.54 0.50 0.09
CA VAL A 209 5.58 -0.38 0.63
C VAL A 209 6.73 0.47 1.15
N ILE A 210 7.10 0.29 2.40
CA ILE A 210 8.24 0.95 3.02
C ILE A 210 9.44 0.02 2.95
N HIS A 211 10.57 0.57 2.47
CA HIS A 211 11.84 -0.13 2.41
C HIS A 211 12.95 0.70 3.06
N HIS A 212 13.84 0.02 3.78
CA HIS A 212 15.01 0.65 4.39
C HIS A 212 16.18 0.61 3.43
N SER A 213 16.75 1.78 3.10
CA SER A 213 18.02 1.83 2.37
C SER A 213 19.16 1.42 3.27
N VAL A 214 20.14 0.70 2.70
CA VAL A 214 21.33 0.28 3.42
C VAL A 214 22.16 1.53 3.79
N LYS A 215 22.61 1.63 5.05
CA LYS A 215 23.57 2.64 5.46
C LYS A 215 24.91 2.37 4.79
N ARG A 216 25.20 2.99 3.65
CA ARG A 216 26.55 3.03 3.12
C ARG A 216 27.29 4.25 3.69
N PRO A 217 28.38 4.08 4.40
CA PRO A 217 29.22 5.21 4.74
C PRO A 217 29.82 5.78 3.45
N ASN A 218 29.55 7.04 3.13
CA ASN A 218 30.25 7.91 2.17
C ASN A 218 30.00 7.79 0.66
N THR A 219 28.96 7.15 0.15
CA THR A 219 28.62 7.32 -1.28
C THR A 219 27.13 7.61 -1.46
N TRP A 220 26.83 8.74 -2.11
CA TRP A 220 25.49 9.15 -2.51
C TRP A 220 25.01 8.40 -3.79
N ASP A 221 25.37 7.14 -3.94
CA ASP A 221 25.00 6.37 -5.13
C ASP A 221 23.73 5.54 -4.88
N TRP A 222 22.61 6.28 -4.60
CA TRP A 222 21.30 5.69 -4.40
C TRP A 222 20.76 4.96 -5.65
N ILE A 223 21.34 5.21 -6.84
CA ILE A 223 20.98 4.51 -8.09
C ILE A 223 21.39 3.04 -8.04
N THR A 224 22.46 2.71 -7.34
CA THR A 224 22.91 1.32 -7.14
C THR A 224 22.04 0.56 -6.15
N GLU A 225 21.39 1.25 -5.20
CA GLU A 225 20.50 0.64 -4.20
C GLU A 225 19.18 0.14 -4.81
N CYS A 226 18.77 0.70 -5.95
CA CYS A 226 17.55 0.28 -6.67
C CYS A 226 17.80 -0.92 -7.61
N ARG A 227 19.00 -1.47 -7.67
CA ARG A 227 19.37 -2.58 -8.56
C ARG A 227 19.45 -3.94 -7.86
N GLY A 228 19.00 -4.03 -6.61
CA GLY A 228 18.88 -5.28 -5.85
C GLY A 228 17.74 -6.17 -6.32
#